data_8456c14a27c9a101b0920ce1b032ebe6
#
_entry.id   8456c14a27c9a101b0920ce1b032ebe6
#
_cell.length_a   1.000
_cell.length_b   1.000
_cell.length_c   1.000
_cell.angle_alpha   90.00
_cell.angle_beta   90.00
_cell.angle_gamma   90.00
#
_symmetry.space_group_name_H-M   'P 1'
#
loop_
_entity.id
_entity.type
_entity.pdbx_description
1 polymer ?
#
loop_
_entity_poly.entity_id
_entity_poly.type
_entity_poly.pdbx_seq_one_letter_code
_entity_poly.pdbx_strand_id
1 'polypeptide(L)'
;MGTMPVGRLLFSMAVPMMVSMLFQALYNVVDSIFVAKLSQDAMNAVSLAFPLQTLCIAFSGGTGVGMNALLSRSLGEKNQAGADRAANVGLFLTLCNFALFALIGWTLAGPFFHFQTDNPQIIAYGRDYVTVCIGCSIGLFFQMYNERLLQSTGRTNLSMITQIAGAATNIVLDPILIFGLLGFPRLEVAGAAIATVIGQLVGASIGFYLNLTRNPDVHLRRREIHPHAATIKEIYAVGVPSIIMQSIGSVMVFGMNKILISFTEAATAVFGAYFKLQSFIFMPIFGLNNAMVPIISYNYGAGKPERFRRTIRLSAVTAIAIMCVGLAFFEIIPGTLLGLFSPSEEMLTIGRTALRIIGLTFPLAGFCIVSGSVFQALGTPFYSLIVSVCRQICVLLPVAYLLSLTGRLELVWWSFPIAELVSLTLSAIFLRRTLRAASERLSQK
;
A
#
# COMPACT_ATOMS: atom_id res chain seq x y z
N MET A 1 -20.67 -7.77 -10.79
CA MET A 1 -19.87 -6.66 -11.37
C MET A 1 -20.32 -6.23 -12.77
N GLY A 2 -20.86 -7.09 -13.58
CA GLY A 2 -21.23 -6.80 -14.98
C GLY A 2 -22.61 -6.21 -15.23
N THR A 3 -23.50 -6.10 -14.26
CA THR A 3 -24.91 -5.72 -14.44
C THR A 3 -25.34 -4.49 -13.63
N MET A 4 -24.84 -4.34 -12.40
CA MET A 4 -25.17 -3.20 -11.52
C MET A 4 -24.72 -1.87 -12.14
N PRO A 5 -25.47 -0.75 -11.96
CA PRO A 5 -25.02 0.58 -12.40
C PRO A 5 -23.62 0.91 -11.88
N VAL A 6 -22.75 1.43 -12.76
CA VAL A 6 -21.32 1.59 -12.47
C VAL A 6 -21.07 2.45 -11.23
N GLY A 7 -21.78 3.56 -11.05
CA GLY A 7 -21.63 4.42 -9.87
C GLY A 7 -21.94 3.68 -8.57
N ARG A 8 -23.10 3.00 -8.53
CA ARG A 8 -23.51 2.21 -7.36
C ARG A 8 -22.52 1.07 -7.08
N LEU A 9 -22.03 0.39 -8.12
CA LEU A 9 -21.05 -0.68 -8.00
C LEU A 9 -19.75 -0.14 -7.42
N LEU A 10 -19.20 0.94 -8.00
CA LEU A 10 -17.93 1.53 -7.56
C LEU A 10 -18.01 1.93 -6.08
N PHE A 11 -19.02 2.70 -5.69
CA PHE A 11 -19.12 3.16 -4.31
C PHE A 11 -19.44 2.05 -3.32
N SER A 12 -20.25 1.05 -3.68
CA SER A 12 -20.52 -0.11 -2.82
C SER A 12 -19.27 -0.95 -2.55
N MET A 13 -18.31 -0.95 -3.47
CA MET A 13 -17.03 -1.64 -3.30
C MET A 13 -15.96 -0.73 -2.69
N ALA A 14 -15.92 0.55 -3.07
CA ALA A 14 -14.88 1.48 -2.65
C ALA A 14 -15.04 1.92 -1.18
N VAL A 15 -16.24 2.21 -0.72
CA VAL A 15 -16.46 2.69 0.66
C VAL A 15 -15.97 1.68 1.70
N PRO A 16 -16.29 0.37 1.64
CA PRO A 16 -15.73 -0.61 2.56
C PRO A 16 -14.19 -0.65 2.52
N MET A 17 -13.59 -0.53 1.33
CA MET A 17 -12.14 -0.54 1.18
C MET A 17 -11.49 0.72 1.74
N MET A 18 -12.12 1.89 1.55
CA MET A 18 -11.65 3.15 2.16
C MET A 18 -11.67 3.07 3.69
N VAL A 19 -12.76 2.54 4.25
CA VAL A 19 -12.90 2.33 5.70
C VAL A 19 -11.82 1.36 6.19
N SER A 20 -11.59 0.26 5.50
CA SER A 20 -10.53 -0.70 5.83
C SER A 20 -9.16 -0.04 5.88
N MET A 21 -8.82 0.78 4.89
CA MET A 21 -7.53 1.47 4.82
C MET A 21 -7.37 2.48 5.96
N LEU A 22 -8.44 3.18 6.34
CA LEU A 22 -8.42 4.08 7.49
C LEU A 22 -8.23 3.32 8.82
N PHE A 23 -8.86 2.17 9.00
CA PHE A 23 -8.63 1.31 10.16
C PHE A 23 -7.19 0.79 10.20
N GLN A 24 -6.60 0.46 9.05
CA GLN A 24 -5.21 0.06 8.97
C GLN A 24 -4.26 1.19 9.38
N ALA A 25 -4.52 2.41 8.92
CA ALA A 25 -3.75 3.59 9.34
C ALA A 25 -3.88 3.81 10.86
N LEU A 26 -5.09 3.67 11.39
CA LEU A 26 -5.36 3.83 12.81
C LEU A 26 -4.58 2.82 13.66
N TYR A 27 -4.63 1.53 13.31
CA TYR A 27 -3.92 0.54 14.10
C TYR A 27 -2.40 0.75 14.06
N ASN A 28 -1.82 1.15 12.93
CA ASN A 28 -0.40 1.46 12.84
C ASN A 28 0.01 2.63 13.76
N VAL A 29 -0.85 3.64 13.88
CA VAL A 29 -0.62 4.76 14.80
C VAL A 29 -0.72 4.30 16.25
N VAL A 30 -1.73 3.50 16.60
CA VAL A 30 -1.94 2.99 17.97
C VAL A 30 -0.77 2.09 18.40
N ASP A 31 -0.34 1.16 17.55
CA ASP A 31 0.82 0.31 17.80
C ASP A 31 2.09 1.15 18.05
N SER A 32 2.35 2.13 17.21
CA SER A 32 3.48 3.05 17.37
C SER A 32 3.44 3.82 18.69
N ILE A 33 2.25 4.24 19.15
CA ILE A 33 2.06 4.92 20.45
C ILE A 33 2.42 3.99 21.62
N PHE A 34 1.98 2.74 21.57
CA PHE A 34 2.29 1.79 22.63
C PHE A 34 3.78 1.44 22.69
N VAL A 35 4.41 1.23 21.54
CA VAL A 35 5.85 0.98 21.47
C VAL A 35 6.66 2.19 21.96
N ALA A 36 6.27 3.40 21.59
CA ALA A 36 6.92 4.63 22.06
C ALA A 36 6.85 4.82 23.59
N LYS A 37 5.79 4.30 24.23
CA LYS A 37 5.66 4.33 25.70
C LYS A 37 6.61 3.36 26.41
N LEU A 38 7.20 2.38 25.73
CA LEU A 38 8.18 1.47 26.33
C LEU A 38 9.51 2.17 26.58
N SER A 39 10.13 2.63 25.50
CA SER A 39 11.40 3.33 25.51
C SER A 39 11.71 3.90 24.14
N GLN A 40 12.67 4.83 24.07
CA GLN A 40 13.18 5.35 22.81
C GLN A 40 13.89 4.27 22.00
N ASP A 41 14.61 3.36 22.65
CA ASP A 41 15.29 2.25 21.98
C ASP A 41 14.32 1.26 21.34
N ALA A 42 13.17 1.01 22.01
CA ALA A 42 12.09 0.22 21.42
C ALA A 42 11.52 0.85 20.14
N MET A 43 11.27 2.15 20.17
CA MET A 43 10.78 2.88 18.99
C MET A 43 11.80 2.91 17.88
N ASN A 44 13.10 3.10 18.21
CA ASN A 44 14.19 3.06 17.24
C ASN A 44 14.31 1.67 16.60
N ALA A 45 14.20 0.59 17.38
CA ALA A 45 14.26 -0.77 16.86
C ALA A 45 13.16 -1.06 15.84
N VAL A 46 11.91 -0.68 16.16
CA VAL A 46 10.77 -0.84 15.23
C VAL A 46 10.94 0.03 13.98
N SER A 47 11.45 1.25 14.14
CA SER A 47 11.71 2.15 13.01
C SER A 47 12.78 1.61 12.07
N LEU A 48 13.85 1.01 12.61
CA LEU A 48 14.89 0.37 11.81
C LEU A 48 14.43 -0.92 11.12
N ALA A 49 13.40 -1.60 11.66
CA ALA A 49 12.77 -2.76 11.03
C ALA A 49 11.86 -2.40 9.85
N PHE A 50 11.41 -1.15 9.76
CA PHE A 50 10.40 -0.69 8.79
C PHE A 50 10.74 -1.01 7.32
N PRO A 51 11.98 -0.85 6.81
CA PRO A 51 12.32 -1.20 5.43
C PRO A 51 12.04 -2.68 5.11
N LEU A 52 12.36 -3.58 6.03
CA LEU A 52 12.15 -5.01 5.85
C LEU A 52 10.67 -5.38 5.89
N GLN A 53 9.89 -4.74 6.77
CA GLN A 53 8.43 -4.87 6.79
C GLN A 53 7.79 -4.36 5.50
N THR A 54 8.24 -3.21 5.00
CA THR A 54 7.74 -2.63 3.74
C THR A 54 8.00 -3.57 2.57
N LEU A 55 9.17 -4.21 2.53
CA LEU A 55 9.50 -5.20 1.51
C LEU A 55 8.57 -6.42 1.59
N CYS A 56 8.32 -6.93 2.79
CA CYS A 56 7.39 -8.03 3.03
C CYS A 56 5.96 -7.70 2.53
N ILE A 57 5.46 -6.51 2.88
CA ILE A 57 4.16 -6.00 2.44
C ILE A 57 4.13 -5.80 0.91
N ALA A 58 5.22 -5.30 0.32
CA ALA A 58 5.32 -5.10 -1.13
C ALA A 58 5.23 -6.42 -1.91
N PHE A 59 5.89 -7.48 -1.43
CA PHE A 59 5.80 -8.80 -2.05
C PHE A 59 4.39 -9.39 -1.93
N SER A 60 3.78 -9.32 -0.76
CA SER A 60 2.41 -9.78 -0.52
C SER A 60 1.40 -8.99 -1.37
N GLY A 61 1.49 -7.67 -1.33
CA GLY A 61 0.62 -6.77 -2.07
C GLY A 61 0.76 -6.90 -3.58
N GLY A 62 2.00 -6.95 -4.09
CA GLY A 62 2.26 -7.07 -5.53
C GLY A 62 1.77 -8.40 -6.10
N THR A 63 2.07 -9.51 -5.43
CA THR A 63 1.53 -10.83 -5.82
C THR A 63 0.00 -10.82 -5.79
N GLY A 64 -0.59 -10.23 -4.75
CA GLY A 64 -2.03 -10.10 -4.60
C GLY A 64 -2.70 -9.25 -5.69
N VAL A 65 -2.08 -8.15 -6.12
CA VAL A 65 -2.59 -7.30 -7.22
C VAL A 65 -2.56 -8.05 -8.55
N GLY A 66 -1.47 -8.78 -8.83
CA GLY A 66 -1.37 -9.60 -10.05
C GLY A 66 -2.42 -10.70 -10.10
N MET A 67 -2.62 -11.41 -9.00
CA MET A 67 -3.66 -12.43 -8.88
C MET A 67 -5.06 -11.81 -9.02
N ASN A 68 -5.33 -10.68 -8.37
CA ASN A 68 -6.62 -9.99 -8.42
C ASN A 68 -6.98 -9.59 -9.86
N ALA A 69 -6.06 -8.99 -10.59
CA ALA A 69 -6.27 -8.56 -11.97
C ALA A 69 -6.58 -9.76 -12.89
N LEU A 70 -5.80 -10.84 -12.78
CA LEU A 70 -5.98 -12.04 -13.60
C LEU A 70 -7.29 -12.76 -13.28
N LEU A 71 -7.60 -12.95 -11.99
CA LEU A 71 -8.81 -13.63 -11.54
C LEU A 71 -10.06 -12.86 -11.95
N SER A 72 -10.11 -11.55 -11.69
CA SER A 72 -11.26 -10.71 -12.05
C SER A 72 -11.50 -10.70 -13.57
N ARG A 73 -10.43 -10.66 -14.36
CA ARG A 73 -10.49 -10.73 -15.81
C ARG A 73 -11.05 -12.08 -16.28
N SER A 74 -10.55 -13.19 -15.73
CA SER A 74 -11.03 -14.54 -16.04
C SER A 74 -12.52 -14.73 -15.71
N LEU A 75 -12.99 -14.18 -14.59
CA LEU A 75 -14.41 -14.16 -14.25
C LEU A 75 -15.23 -13.34 -15.25
N GLY A 76 -14.71 -12.22 -15.72
CA GLY A 76 -15.33 -11.41 -16.78
C GLY A 76 -15.46 -12.15 -18.10
N GLU A 77 -14.46 -12.90 -18.48
CA GLU A 77 -14.42 -13.78 -19.66
C GLU A 77 -15.27 -15.05 -19.51
N LYS A 78 -15.91 -15.24 -18.35
CA LYS A 78 -16.65 -16.47 -17.98
C LYS A 78 -15.77 -17.74 -18.01
N ASN A 79 -14.48 -17.56 -17.85
CA ASN A 79 -13.48 -18.63 -17.78
C ASN A 79 -13.27 -19.06 -16.32
N GLN A 80 -14.15 -19.91 -15.82
CA GLN A 80 -14.10 -20.41 -14.44
C GLN A 80 -12.79 -21.17 -14.16
N ALA A 81 -12.33 -22.00 -15.11
CA ALA A 81 -11.09 -22.72 -14.95
C ALA A 81 -9.86 -21.78 -14.83
N GLY A 82 -9.86 -20.68 -15.56
CA GLY A 82 -8.82 -19.64 -15.46
C GLY A 82 -8.87 -18.92 -14.11
N ALA A 83 -10.06 -18.62 -13.61
CA ALA A 83 -10.26 -17.98 -12.30
C ALA A 83 -9.81 -18.89 -11.16
N ASP A 84 -10.24 -20.15 -11.15
CA ASP A 84 -9.84 -21.13 -10.14
C ASP A 84 -8.32 -21.37 -10.17
N ARG A 85 -7.73 -21.45 -11.37
CA ARG A 85 -6.27 -21.58 -11.53
C ARG A 85 -5.53 -20.38 -10.98
N ALA A 86 -5.98 -19.14 -11.26
CA ALA A 86 -5.37 -17.94 -10.73
C ALA A 86 -5.41 -17.91 -9.20
N ALA A 87 -6.52 -18.34 -8.58
CA ALA A 87 -6.66 -18.46 -7.14
C ALA A 87 -5.72 -19.52 -6.54
N ASN A 88 -5.70 -20.72 -7.10
CA ASN A 88 -4.91 -21.84 -6.57
C ASN A 88 -3.39 -21.61 -6.75
N VAL A 89 -2.96 -21.08 -7.90
CA VAL A 89 -1.56 -20.67 -8.13
C VAL A 89 -1.20 -19.48 -7.24
N GLY A 90 -2.11 -18.53 -7.04
CA GLY A 90 -1.93 -17.41 -6.10
C GLY A 90 -1.68 -17.91 -4.68
N LEU A 91 -2.38 -18.95 -4.23
CA LEU A 91 -2.13 -19.58 -2.93
C LEU A 91 -0.75 -20.23 -2.86
N PHE A 92 -0.35 -20.94 -3.93
CA PHE A 92 1.00 -21.51 -4.03
C PHE A 92 2.07 -20.43 -3.89
N LEU A 93 1.94 -19.31 -4.62
CA LEU A 93 2.88 -18.19 -4.55
C LEU A 93 2.88 -17.51 -3.18
N THR A 94 1.73 -17.43 -2.54
CA THR A 94 1.59 -16.93 -1.15
C THR A 94 2.42 -17.74 -0.18
N LEU A 95 2.36 -19.09 -0.30
CA LEU A 95 3.17 -20.01 0.51
C LEU A 95 4.67 -19.87 0.21
N CYS A 96 5.06 -19.73 -1.06
CA CYS A 96 6.45 -19.51 -1.45
C CYS A 96 6.99 -18.20 -0.89
N ASN A 97 6.24 -17.12 -1.02
CA ASN A 97 6.62 -15.81 -0.48
C ASN A 97 6.74 -15.86 1.05
N PHE A 98 5.79 -16.49 1.74
CA PHE A 98 5.89 -16.71 3.18
C PHE A 98 7.16 -17.50 3.54
N ALA A 99 7.45 -18.61 2.87
CA ALA A 99 8.64 -19.42 3.15
C ALA A 99 9.94 -18.62 2.95
N LEU A 100 10.01 -17.79 1.90
CA LEU A 100 11.13 -16.89 1.64
C LEU A 100 11.31 -15.89 2.79
N PHE A 101 10.25 -15.19 3.18
CA PHE A 101 10.32 -14.18 4.22
C PHE A 101 10.50 -14.77 5.62
N ALA A 102 9.95 -15.96 5.89
CA ALA A 102 10.23 -16.69 7.12
C ALA A 102 11.73 -17.01 7.25
N LEU A 103 12.34 -17.48 6.17
CA LEU A 103 13.79 -17.74 6.14
C LEU A 103 14.59 -16.44 6.38
N ILE A 104 14.22 -15.34 5.71
CA ILE A 104 14.83 -14.01 5.92
C ILE A 104 14.70 -13.58 7.39
N GLY A 105 13.48 -13.65 7.94
CA GLY A 105 13.20 -13.23 9.33
C GLY A 105 14.00 -14.03 10.37
N TRP A 106 14.18 -15.33 10.15
CA TRP A 106 14.91 -16.17 11.11
C TRP A 106 16.43 -16.12 10.94
N THR A 107 16.93 -15.90 9.73
CA THR A 107 18.39 -15.95 9.47
C THR A 107 19.04 -14.58 9.42
N LEU A 108 18.36 -13.56 8.89
CA LEU A 108 18.95 -12.25 8.63
C LEU A 108 18.58 -11.17 9.65
N ALA A 109 17.67 -11.43 10.60
CA ALA A 109 17.28 -10.43 11.60
C ALA A 109 18.48 -9.92 12.42
N GLY A 110 19.34 -10.80 12.92
CA GLY A 110 20.54 -10.43 13.67
C GLY A 110 21.52 -9.61 12.82
N PRO A 111 22.05 -10.15 11.71
CA PRO A 111 22.96 -9.43 10.82
C PRO A 111 22.43 -8.08 10.32
N PHE A 112 21.12 -7.99 10.04
CA PHE A 112 20.47 -6.77 9.58
C PHE A 112 20.58 -5.63 10.60
N PHE A 113 20.37 -5.90 11.89
CA PHE A 113 20.47 -4.90 12.94
C PHE A 113 21.92 -4.57 13.29
N HIS A 114 22.81 -5.55 13.32
CA HIS A 114 24.25 -5.32 13.52
C HIS A 114 24.86 -4.42 12.43
N PHE A 115 24.33 -4.44 11.21
CA PHE A 115 24.77 -3.54 10.15
C PHE A 115 24.28 -2.09 10.36
N GLN A 116 23.17 -1.88 11.07
CA GLN A 116 22.54 -0.58 11.22
C GLN A 116 22.93 0.16 12.49
N THR A 117 23.27 -0.54 13.57
CA THR A 117 23.51 0.05 14.89
C THR A 117 24.45 -0.82 15.72
N ASP A 118 25.21 -0.17 16.61
CA ASP A 118 26.06 -0.82 17.61
C ASP A 118 25.37 -0.89 19.00
N ASN A 119 24.17 -0.33 19.16
CA ASN A 119 23.44 -0.35 20.43
C ASN A 119 22.86 -1.76 20.70
N PRO A 120 23.38 -2.48 21.74
CA PRO A 120 22.94 -3.85 22.01
C PRO A 120 21.46 -3.99 22.30
N GLN A 121 20.84 -2.98 22.93
CA GLN A 121 19.43 -3.00 23.26
C GLN A 121 18.53 -2.88 22.02
N ILE A 122 18.90 -1.99 21.09
CA ILE A 122 18.21 -1.82 19.82
C ILE A 122 18.35 -3.10 18.97
N ILE A 123 19.52 -3.71 18.96
CA ILE A 123 19.78 -4.97 18.25
C ILE A 123 18.89 -6.08 18.82
N ALA A 124 18.82 -6.22 20.15
CA ALA A 124 18.01 -7.23 20.81
C ALA A 124 16.52 -7.05 20.49
N TYR A 125 15.98 -5.85 20.70
CA TYR A 125 14.59 -5.54 20.38
C TYR A 125 14.25 -5.73 18.91
N GLY A 126 15.11 -5.24 18.03
CA GLY A 126 14.91 -5.32 16.60
C GLY A 126 14.94 -6.75 16.08
N ARG A 127 15.91 -7.56 16.57
CA ARG A 127 16.01 -8.97 16.24
C ARG A 127 14.74 -9.72 16.66
N ASP A 128 14.28 -9.55 17.90
CA ASP A 128 13.08 -10.22 18.40
C ASP A 128 11.86 -9.79 17.60
N TYR A 129 11.71 -8.50 17.30
CA TYR A 129 10.62 -7.96 16.51
C TYR A 129 10.58 -8.55 15.08
N VAL A 130 11.69 -8.52 14.37
CA VAL A 130 11.79 -9.01 12.98
C VAL A 130 11.62 -10.53 12.91
N THR A 131 12.23 -11.26 13.86
CA THR A 131 12.10 -12.73 13.92
C THR A 131 10.62 -13.13 14.06
N VAL A 132 9.84 -12.42 14.85
CA VAL A 132 8.40 -12.69 15.02
C VAL A 132 7.60 -12.14 13.86
N CYS A 133 7.67 -10.82 13.56
CA CYS A 133 6.84 -10.20 12.54
C CYS A 133 7.08 -10.75 11.13
N ILE A 134 8.34 -10.96 10.75
CA ILE A 134 8.72 -11.44 9.41
C ILE A 134 8.85 -12.96 9.40
N GLY A 135 9.49 -13.55 10.42
CA GLY A 135 9.64 -14.99 10.53
C GLY A 135 8.31 -15.75 10.68
N CYS A 136 7.29 -15.12 11.28
CA CYS A 136 5.94 -15.67 11.42
C CYS A 136 4.91 -14.94 10.53
N SER A 137 5.33 -14.40 9.40
CA SER A 137 4.49 -13.59 8.50
C SER A 137 3.40 -14.36 7.74
N ILE A 138 3.17 -15.63 8.05
CA ILE A 138 2.11 -16.43 7.43
C ILE A 138 0.74 -15.75 7.51
N GLY A 139 0.43 -15.13 8.65
CA GLY A 139 -0.80 -14.36 8.85
C GLY A 139 -0.94 -13.24 7.84
N LEU A 140 0.11 -12.43 7.64
CA LEU A 140 0.14 -11.33 6.69
C LEU A 140 -0.12 -11.80 5.25
N PHE A 141 0.63 -12.81 4.80
CA PHE A 141 0.52 -13.32 3.44
C PHE A 141 -0.85 -13.95 3.18
N PHE A 142 -1.35 -14.76 4.11
CA PHE A 142 -2.68 -15.37 3.99
C PHE A 142 -3.82 -14.38 4.12
N GLN A 143 -3.73 -13.39 4.99
CA GLN A 143 -4.74 -12.33 5.11
C GLN A 143 -4.85 -11.56 3.79
N MET A 144 -3.71 -11.06 3.27
CA MET A 144 -3.67 -10.35 2.00
C MET A 144 -4.22 -11.19 0.85
N TYR A 145 -3.85 -12.47 0.76
CA TYR A 145 -4.36 -13.39 -0.24
C TYR A 145 -5.89 -13.51 -0.17
N ASN A 146 -6.44 -13.79 1.01
CA ASN A 146 -7.88 -13.95 1.20
C ASN A 146 -8.66 -12.67 0.90
N GLU A 147 -8.13 -11.51 1.30
CA GLU A 147 -8.71 -10.21 0.99
C GLU A 147 -8.75 -9.96 -0.51
N ARG A 148 -7.68 -10.29 -1.25
CA ARG A 148 -7.63 -10.15 -2.70
C ARG A 148 -8.61 -11.06 -3.42
N LEU A 149 -8.84 -12.29 -2.93
CA LEU A 149 -9.88 -13.17 -3.46
C LEU A 149 -11.28 -12.56 -3.29
N LEU A 150 -11.61 -12.04 -2.10
CA LEU A 150 -12.89 -11.39 -1.83
C LEU A 150 -13.09 -10.13 -2.67
N GLN A 151 -12.04 -9.33 -2.85
CA GLN A 151 -12.05 -8.12 -3.69
C GLN A 151 -12.26 -8.48 -5.16
N SER A 152 -11.57 -9.50 -5.67
CA SER A 152 -11.66 -9.96 -7.08
C SER A 152 -13.06 -10.39 -7.48
N THR A 153 -13.84 -10.90 -6.52
CA THR A 153 -15.22 -11.34 -6.71
C THR A 153 -16.26 -10.28 -6.35
N GLY A 154 -15.81 -9.07 -5.98
CA GLY A 154 -16.70 -7.95 -5.63
C GLY A 154 -17.24 -7.97 -4.21
N ARG A 155 -16.71 -8.84 -3.33
CA ARG A 155 -17.14 -8.98 -1.92
C ARG A 155 -16.31 -8.14 -0.97
N THR A 156 -16.15 -6.86 -1.28
CA THR A 156 -15.30 -5.93 -0.51
C THR A 156 -15.77 -5.70 0.93
N ASN A 157 -17.08 -5.82 1.19
CA ASN A 157 -17.62 -5.79 2.56
C ASN A 157 -17.04 -6.92 3.43
N LEU A 158 -16.88 -8.12 2.87
CA LEU A 158 -16.30 -9.25 3.58
C LEU A 158 -14.80 -9.05 3.80
N SER A 159 -14.09 -8.47 2.80
CA SER A 159 -12.70 -8.07 2.94
C SER A 159 -12.51 -7.02 4.05
N MET A 160 -13.41 -6.05 4.15
CA MET A 160 -13.42 -5.06 5.23
C MET A 160 -13.54 -5.72 6.62
N ILE A 161 -14.43 -6.70 6.75
CA ILE A 161 -14.63 -7.42 8.03
C ILE A 161 -13.34 -8.13 8.46
N THR A 162 -12.64 -8.80 7.54
CA THR A 162 -11.36 -9.47 7.84
C THR A 162 -10.32 -8.50 8.34
N GLN A 163 -10.20 -7.35 7.69
CA GLN A 163 -9.21 -6.34 8.02
C GLN A 163 -9.52 -5.64 9.36
N ILE A 164 -10.77 -5.27 9.59
CA ILE A 164 -11.19 -4.67 10.87
C ILE A 164 -11.02 -5.65 12.02
N ALA A 165 -11.39 -6.92 11.85
CA ALA A 165 -11.22 -7.93 12.88
C ALA A 165 -9.74 -8.15 13.25
N GLY A 166 -8.85 -8.19 12.25
CA GLY A 166 -7.41 -8.27 12.47
C GLY A 166 -6.86 -7.05 13.20
N ALA A 167 -7.22 -5.85 12.75
CA ALA A 167 -6.81 -4.59 13.36
C ALA A 167 -7.33 -4.45 14.81
N ALA A 168 -8.59 -4.77 15.06
CA ALA A 168 -9.18 -4.73 16.41
C ALA A 168 -8.48 -5.70 17.35
N THR A 169 -8.18 -6.92 16.89
CA THR A 169 -7.43 -7.92 17.67
C THR A 169 -6.05 -7.39 18.03
N ASN A 170 -5.33 -6.80 17.09
CA ASN A 170 -4.01 -6.20 17.32
C ASN A 170 -4.10 -5.08 18.37
N ILE A 171 -5.01 -4.11 18.20
CA ILE A 171 -5.19 -2.97 19.13
C ILE A 171 -5.49 -3.44 20.55
N VAL A 172 -6.28 -4.50 20.72
CA VAL A 172 -6.61 -5.07 22.03
C VAL A 172 -5.41 -5.80 22.63
N LEU A 173 -4.69 -6.59 21.85
CA LEU A 173 -3.56 -7.40 22.31
C LEU A 173 -2.29 -6.59 22.58
N ASP A 174 -2.07 -5.48 21.87
CA ASP A 174 -0.88 -4.64 22.03
C ASP A 174 -0.62 -4.28 23.51
N PRO A 175 -1.52 -3.57 24.22
CA PRO A 175 -1.25 -3.22 25.60
C PRO A 175 -1.14 -4.44 26.53
N ILE A 176 -1.85 -5.52 26.24
CA ILE A 176 -1.84 -6.75 27.05
C ILE A 176 -0.48 -7.42 26.98
N LEU A 177 0.08 -7.59 25.76
CA LEU A 177 1.34 -8.30 25.54
C LEU A 177 2.57 -7.40 25.73
N ILE A 178 2.48 -6.13 25.39
CA ILE A 178 3.58 -5.17 25.55
C ILE A 178 3.86 -4.93 27.03
N PHE A 179 2.83 -4.63 27.81
CA PHE A 179 2.97 -4.23 29.22
C PHE A 179 2.72 -5.37 30.21
N GLY A 180 2.28 -6.53 29.75
CA GLY A 180 2.02 -7.68 30.63
C GLY A 180 0.76 -7.51 31.48
N LEU A 181 -0.35 -7.11 30.86
CA LEU A 181 -1.64 -6.97 31.55
C LEU A 181 -2.40 -8.31 31.62
N LEU A 182 -3.42 -8.39 32.47
CA LEU A 182 -4.32 -9.55 32.63
C LEU A 182 -3.59 -10.88 32.91
N GLY A 183 -2.44 -10.84 33.59
CA GLY A 183 -1.67 -12.03 33.93
C GLY A 183 -0.74 -12.56 32.83
N PHE A 184 -0.65 -11.88 31.71
CA PHE A 184 0.33 -12.19 30.68
C PHE A 184 1.73 -11.67 31.04
N PRO A 185 2.82 -12.32 30.59
CA PRO A 185 4.16 -11.80 30.80
C PRO A 185 4.36 -10.50 30.01
N ARG A 186 5.16 -9.59 30.54
CA ARG A 186 5.58 -8.38 29.83
C ARG A 186 6.60 -8.75 28.74
N LEU A 187 6.17 -8.68 27.48
CA LEU A 187 6.97 -9.08 26.33
C LEU A 187 7.61 -7.89 25.60
N GLU A 188 7.27 -6.68 25.98
CA GLU A 188 7.80 -5.44 25.41
C GLU A 188 7.65 -5.40 23.88
N VAL A 189 8.75 -5.16 23.14
CA VAL A 189 8.75 -5.08 21.66
C VAL A 189 8.33 -6.41 21.01
N ALA A 190 8.73 -7.54 21.57
CA ALA A 190 8.28 -8.86 21.10
C ALA A 190 6.75 -9.00 21.28
N GLY A 191 6.18 -8.40 22.32
CA GLY A 191 4.72 -8.37 22.52
C GLY A 191 3.97 -7.64 21.41
N ALA A 192 4.47 -6.50 20.93
CA ALA A 192 3.93 -5.78 19.78
C ALA A 192 3.98 -6.65 18.50
N ALA A 193 5.11 -7.32 18.27
CA ALA A 193 5.25 -8.23 17.15
C ALA A 193 4.26 -9.40 17.19
N ILE A 194 4.09 -10.03 18.37
CA ILE A 194 3.16 -11.15 18.56
C ILE A 194 1.72 -10.68 18.39
N ALA A 195 1.34 -9.53 18.94
CA ALA A 195 0.00 -8.95 18.78
C ALA A 195 -0.33 -8.71 17.30
N THR A 196 0.63 -8.19 16.52
CA THR A 196 0.50 -7.99 15.08
C THR A 196 0.30 -9.32 14.35
N VAL A 197 1.10 -10.34 14.64
CA VAL A 197 0.99 -11.67 14.02
C VAL A 197 -0.35 -12.32 14.36
N ILE A 198 -0.80 -12.26 15.61
CA ILE A 198 -2.09 -12.82 16.02
C ILE A 198 -3.24 -12.09 15.32
N GLY A 199 -3.20 -10.75 15.24
CA GLY A 199 -4.19 -9.97 14.50
C GLY A 199 -4.28 -10.38 13.03
N GLN A 200 -3.14 -10.55 12.37
CA GLN A 200 -3.07 -11.02 10.99
C GLN A 200 -3.58 -12.46 10.82
N LEU A 201 -3.28 -13.35 11.76
CA LEU A 201 -3.80 -14.73 11.76
C LEU A 201 -5.32 -14.77 11.95
N VAL A 202 -5.88 -13.94 12.81
CA VAL A 202 -7.34 -13.80 12.99
C VAL A 202 -7.97 -13.29 11.69
N GLY A 203 -7.44 -12.23 11.10
CA GLY A 203 -7.89 -11.73 9.80
C GLY A 203 -7.79 -12.78 8.70
N ALA A 204 -6.67 -13.50 8.62
CA ALA A 204 -6.46 -14.59 7.66
C ALA A 204 -7.47 -15.74 7.83
N SER A 205 -7.73 -16.15 9.08
CA SER A 205 -8.66 -17.24 9.39
C SER A 205 -10.11 -16.87 9.04
N ILE A 206 -10.52 -15.65 9.39
CA ILE A 206 -11.85 -15.14 9.02
C ILE A 206 -11.96 -15.02 7.49
N GLY A 207 -10.94 -14.48 6.83
CA GLY A 207 -10.91 -14.36 5.38
C GLY A 207 -11.00 -15.71 4.67
N PHE A 208 -10.28 -16.70 5.16
CA PHE A 208 -10.33 -18.06 4.62
C PHE A 208 -11.72 -18.69 4.81
N TYR A 209 -12.29 -18.58 6.00
CA TYR A 209 -13.65 -19.04 6.27
C TYR A 209 -14.69 -18.37 5.36
N LEU A 210 -14.60 -17.05 5.17
CA LEU A 210 -15.52 -16.32 4.31
C LEU A 210 -15.35 -16.68 2.82
N ASN A 211 -14.12 -16.92 2.36
CA ASN A 211 -13.88 -17.39 1.00
C ASN A 211 -14.49 -18.78 0.76
N LEU A 212 -14.40 -19.70 1.72
CA LEU A 212 -14.99 -21.03 1.58
C LEU A 212 -16.52 -21.03 1.66
N THR A 213 -17.12 -20.17 2.48
CA THR A 213 -18.56 -20.23 2.76
C THR A 213 -19.40 -19.18 2.01
N ARG A 214 -18.81 -18.04 1.66
CA ARG A 214 -19.52 -16.90 1.10
C ARG A 214 -18.99 -16.47 -0.28
N ASN A 215 -18.03 -17.17 -0.85
CA ASN A 215 -17.44 -16.86 -2.15
C ASN A 215 -17.56 -18.03 -3.14
N PRO A 216 -18.75 -18.28 -3.72
CA PRO A 216 -18.97 -19.38 -4.65
C PRO A 216 -18.31 -19.16 -6.03
N ASP A 217 -17.77 -17.98 -6.30
CA ASP A 217 -17.15 -17.65 -7.60
C ASP A 217 -15.72 -18.21 -7.75
N VAL A 218 -15.14 -18.77 -6.69
CA VAL A 218 -13.78 -19.30 -6.68
C VAL A 218 -13.75 -20.64 -5.94
N HIS A 219 -13.15 -21.64 -6.57
CA HIS A 219 -13.02 -22.99 -6.00
C HIS A 219 -11.56 -23.27 -5.66
N LEU A 220 -11.27 -23.34 -4.36
CA LEU A 220 -9.95 -23.74 -3.86
C LEU A 220 -9.88 -25.27 -3.78
N ARG A 221 -9.00 -25.88 -4.58
CA ARG A 221 -8.83 -27.34 -4.66
C ARG A 221 -7.38 -27.71 -4.37
N ARG A 222 -7.14 -28.54 -3.37
CA ARG A 222 -5.78 -28.97 -2.99
C ARG A 222 -4.97 -29.53 -4.16
N ARG A 223 -5.61 -30.21 -5.12
CA ARG A 223 -4.95 -30.80 -6.29
C ARG A 223 -4.49 -29.77 -7.32
N GLU A 224 -5.01 -28.55 -7.26
CA GLU A 224 -4.68 -27.45 -8.17
C GLU A 224 -3.68 -26.47 -7.58
N ILE A 225 -3.26 -26.67 -6.31
CA ILE A 225 -2.21 -25.87 -5.64
C ILE A 225 -0.85 -26.41 -6.09
N HIS A 226 -0.45 -26.06 -7.29
CA HIS A 226 0.84 -26.44 -7.86
C HIS A 226 1.35 -25.34 -8.79
N PRO A 227 2.66 -25.28 -9.05
CA PRO A 227 3.22 -24.28 -9.96
C PRO A 227 2.69 -24.48 -11.38
N HIS A 228 2.13 -23.42 -11.95
CA HIS A 228 1.73 -23.35 -13.36
C HIS A 228 2.44 -22.15 -14.01
N ALA A 229 3.48 -22.42 -14.77
CA ALA A 229 4.42 -21.41 -15.26
C ALA A 229 3.75 -20.24 -16.01
N ALA A 230 2.76 -20.52 -16.86
CA ALA A 230 2.04 -19.48 -17.60
C ALA A 230 1.28 -18.54 -16.64
N THR A 231 0.56 -19.09 -15.66
CA THR A 231 -0.20 -18.30 -14.67
C THR A 231 0.73 -17.53 -13.75
N ILE A 232 1.84 -18.13 -13.31
CA ILE A 232 2.87 -17.45 -12.51
C ILE A 232 3.43 -16.26 -13.28
N LYS A 233 3.74 -16.43 -14.56
CA LYS A 233 4.23 -15.37 -15.43
C LYS A 233 3.21 -14.22 -15.56
N GLU A 234 1.94 -14.52 -15.73
CA GLU A 234 0.88 -13.51 -15.80
C GLU A 234 0.69 -12.76 -14.48
N ILE A 235 0.70 -13.47 -13.35
CA ILE A 235 0.60 -12.85 -12.01
C ILE A 235 1.79 -11.92 -11.76
N TYR A 236 3.01 -12.39 -12.00
CA TYR A 236 4.21 -11.58 -11.76
C TYR A 236 4.49 -10.53 -12.84
N ALA A 237 3.91 -10.66 -14.03
CA ALA A 237 3.94 -9.58 -15.02
C ALA A 237 3.31 -8.28 -14.46
N VAL A 238 2.31 -8.41 -13.58
CA VAL A 238 1.71 -7.28 -12.86
C VAL A 238 2.34 -7.11 -11.48
N GLY A 239 2.64 -8.22 -10.80
CA GLY A 239 3.15 -8.24 -9.44
C GLY A 239 4.52 -7.61 -9.28
N VAL A 240 5.50 -7.96 -10.14
CA VAL A 240 6.87 -7.45 -10.03
C VAL A 240 6.95 -5.93 -10.19
N PRO A 241 6.34 -5.30 -11.22
CA PRO A 241 6.28 -3.86 -11.29
C PRO A 241 5.66 -3.21 -10.05
N SER A 242 4.62 -3.83 -9.49
CA SER A 242 3.95 -3.33 -8.28
C SER A 242 4.84 -3.42 -7.04
N ILE A 243 5.62 -4.50 -6.89
CA ILE A 243 6.62 -4.66 -5.82
C ILE A 243 7.67 -3.57 -5.92
N ILE A 244 8.23 -3.36 -7.12
CA ILE A 244 9.27 -2.35 -7.36
C ILE A 244 8.73 -0.94 -7.04
N MET A 245 7.50 -0.62 -7.50
CA MET A 245 6.88 0.68 -7.22
C MET A 245 6.75 0.98 -5.73
N GLN A 246 6.37 0.00 -4.92
CA GLN A 246 6.27 0.18 -3.47
C GLN A 246 7.66 0.39 -2.83
N SER A 247 8.68 -0.27 -3.35
CA SER A 247 10.06 -0.15 -2.86
C SER A 247 10.71 1.19 -3.23
N ILE A 248 10.38 1.76 -4.39
CA ILE A 248 10.92 3.05 -4.86
C ILE A 248 10.60 4.19 -3.89
N GLY A 249 9.43 4.17 -3.24
CA GLY A 249 9.05 5.17 -2.25
C GLY A 249 10.06 5.30 -1.11
N SER A 250 10.62 4.20 -0.65
CA SER A 250 11.65 4.21 0.41
C SER A 250 12.95 4.86 -0.05
N VAL A 251 13.36 4.61 -1.31
CA VAL A 251 14.55 5.25 -1.90
C VAL A 251 14.37 6.75 -2.00
N MET A 252 13.19 7.20 -2.43
CA MET A 252 12.85 8.62 -2.52
C MET A 252 12.90 9.30 -1.15
N VAL A 253 12.31 8.70 -0.12
CA VAL A 253 12.32 9.23 1.25
C VAL A 253 13.74 9.36 1.77
N PHE A 254 14.57 8.34 1.56
CA PHE A 254 15.99 8.37 1.96
C PHE A 254 16.75 9.52 1.25
N GLY A 255 16.58 9.64 -0.07
CA GLY A 255 17.23 10.70 -0.84
C GLY A 255 16.79 12.11 -0.42
N MET A 256 15.48 12.31 -0.22
CA MET A 256 14.95 13.59 0.26
C MET A 256 15.46 13.95 1.66
N ASN A 257 15.50 13.00 2.59
CA ASN A 257 16.03 13.24 3.93
C ASN A 257 17.51 13.65 3.89
N LYS A 258 18.32 13.04 3.01
CA LYS A 258 19.72 13.44 2.81
C LYS A 258 19.86 14.88 2.32
N ILE A 259 18.96 15.33 1.43
CA ILE A 259 18.95 16.71 0.95
C ILE A 259 18.48 17.67 2.04
N LEU A 260 17.39 17.35 2.73
CA LEU A 260 16.77 18.23 3.72
C LEU A 260 17.64 18.42 4.97
N ILE A 261 18.31 17.37 5.44
CA ILE A 261 19.17 17.46 6.63
C ILE A 261 20.38 18.36 6.41
N SER A 262 20.78 18.58 5.15
CA SER A 262 21.85 19.53 4.83
C SER A 262 21.45 20.99 5.07
N PHE A 263 20.16 21.28 5.20
CA PHE A 263 19.67 22.61 5.58
C PHE A 263 19.45 22.72 7.08
N THR A 264 18.51 21.97 7.62
CA THR A 264 18.22 21.91 9.06
C THR A 264 17.55 20.59 9.44
N GLU A 265 17.67 20.20 10.73
CA GLU A 265 16.92 19.06 11.27
C GLU A 265 15.41 19.31 11.25
N ALA A 266 14.98 20.57 11.40
CA ALA A 266 13.59 20.94 11.33
C ALA A 266 12.96 20.65 9.96
N ALA A 267 13.71 20.80 8.86
CA ALA A 267 13.24 20.46 7.52
C ALA A 267 12.95 18.95 7.38
N THR A 268 13.80 18.10 7.96
CA THR A 268 13.57 16.67 7.99
C THR A 268 12.36 16.29 8.86
N ALA A 269 12.19 16.96 10.00
CA ALA A 269 11.03 16.79 10.86
C ALA A 269 9.71 17.17 10.16
N VAL A 270 9.70 18.27 9.40
CA VAL A 270 8.58 18.70 8.56
C VAL A 270 8.23 17.63 7.54
N PHE A 271 9.22 17.06 6.87
CA PHE A 271 9.00 16.01 5.87
C PHE A 271 8.40 14.74 6.48
N GLY A 272 8.87 14.36 7.67
CA GLY A 272 8.30 13.24 8.43
C GLY A 272 6.84 13.49 8.83
N ALA A 273 6.52 14.70 9.31
CA ALA A 273 5.15 15.10 9.64
C ALA A 273 4.25 15.12 8.41
N TYR A 274 4.75 15.62 7.28
CA TYR A 274 4.06 15.60 6.00
C TYR A 274 3.67 14.17 5.61
N PHE A 275 4.58 13.20 5.69
CA PHE A 275 4.27 11.80 5.35
C PHE A 275 3.16 11.20 6.20
N LYS A 276 3.14 11.50 7.49
CA LYS A 276 2.06 11.04 8.38
C LYS A 276 0.72 11.67 8.02
N LEU A 277 0.70 12.98 7.77
CA LEU A 277 -0.52 13.70 7.35
C LEU A 277 -1.01 13.23 5.98
N GLN A 278 -0.11 13.07 5.04
CA GLN A 278 -0.40 12.55 3.70
C GLN A 278 -1.05 11.16 3.76
N SER A 279 -0.58 10.28 4.63
CA SER A 279 -1.11 8.92 4.75
C SER A 279 -2.61 8.90 4.98
N PHE A 280 -3.15 9.78 5.83
CA PHE A 280 -4.59 9.87 6.07
C PHE A 280 -5.39 10.32 4.84
N ILE A 281 -4.82 11.16 3.98
CA ILE A 281 -5.48 11.66 2.78
C ILE A 281 -5.39 10.62 1.66
N PHE A 282 -4.28 9.89 1.56
CA PHE A 282 -4.02 8.93 0.50
C PHE A 282 -4.64 7.55 0.76
N MET A 283 -4.84 7.15 2.02
CA MET A 283 -5.43 5.85 2.35
C MET A 283 -6.81 5.63 1.71
N PRO A 284 -7.75 6.59 1.71
CA PRO A 284 -9.01 6.43 0.97
C PRO A 284 -8.80 6.22 -0.53
N ILE A 285 -7.79 6.85 -1.13
CA ILE A 285 -7.48 6.66 -2.56
C ILE A 285 -6.99 5.24 -2.84
N PHE A 286 -6.16 4.68 -1.97
CA PHE A 286 -5.76 3.27 -2.09
C PHE A 286 -6.95 2.32 -1.91
N GLY A 287 -7.90 2.66 -1.03
CA GLY A 287 -9.16 1.93 -0.90
C GLY A 287 -9.99 1.97 -2.20
N LEU A 288 -10.11 3.15 -2.81
CA LEU A 288 -10.76 3.32 -4.11
C LEU A 288 -10.09 2.47 -5.20
N ASN A 289 -8.75 2.46 -5.24
CA ASN A 289 -7.99 1.66 -6.20
C ASN A 289 -8.23 0.16 -6.02
N ASN A 290 -8.23 -0.33 -4.78
CA ASN A 290 -8.50 -1.74 -4.49
C ASN A 290 -9.89 -2.19 -4.96
N ALA A 291 -10.87 -1.28 -4.98
CA ALA A 291 -12.20 -1.54 -5.52
C ALA A 291 -12.25 -1.42 -7.05
N MET A 292 -11.56 -0.45 -7.61
CA MET A 292 -11.59 -0.11 -9.03
C MET A 292 -10.94 -1.18 -9.90
N VAL A 293 -9.79 -1.72 -9.49
CA VAL A 293 -9.02 -2.70 -10.26
C VAL A 293 -9.86 -3.92 -10.65
N PRO A 294 -10.55 -4.62 -9.72
CA PRO A 294 -11.37 -5.77 -10.10
C PRO A 294 -12.56 -5.38 -11.00
N ILE A 295 -13.16 -4.20 -10.83
CA ILE A 295 -14.26 -3.75 -11.68
C ILE A 295 -13.80 -3.55 -13.12
N ILE A 296 -12.65 -2.89 -13.31
CA ILE A 296 -12.06 -2.65 -14.63
C ILE A 296 -11.66 -3.96 -15.29
N SER A 297 -10.91 -4.81 -14.57
CA SER A 297 -10.43 -6.10 -15.08
C SER A 297 -11.59 -7.01 -15.50
N TYR A 298 -12.64 -7.10 -14.67
CA TYR A 298 -13.84 -7.87 -14.96
C TYR A 298 -14.57 -7.36 -16.21
N ASN A 299 -14.84 -6.06 -16.29
CA ASN A 299 -15.59 -5.50 -17.43
C ASN A 299 -14.76 -5.49 -18.72
N TYR A 300 -13.44 -5.42 -18.62
CA TYR A 300 -12.52 -5.63 -19.74
C TYR A 300 -12.61 -7.09 -20.25
N GLY A 301 -12.50 -8.08 -19.36
CA GLY A 301 -12.68 -9.49 -19.70
C GLY A 301 -14.05 -9.79 -20.30
N ALA A 302 -15.12 -9.16 -19.76
CA ALA A 302 -16.49 -9.29 -20.25
C ALA A 302 -16.80 -8.56 -21.57
N GLY A 303 -15.83 -7.88 -22.18
CA GLY A 303 -16.02 -7.16 -23.43
C GLY A 303 -16.96 -5.95 -23.34
N LYS A 304 -16.97 -5.26 -22.19
CA LYS A 304 -17.87 -4.10 -21.93
C LYS A 304 -17.09 -2.77 -21.84
N PRO A 305 -16.67 -2.18 -22.98
CA PRO A 305 -15.79 -1.01 -23.01
C PRO A 305 -16.37 0.22 -22.34
N GLU A 306 -17.68 0.46 -22.51
CA GLU A 306 -18.33 1.62 -21.90
C GLU A 306 -18.32 1.57 -20.37
N ARG A 307 -18.50 0.36 -19.80
CA ARG A 307 -18.51 0.18 -18.36
C ARG A 307 -17.14 0.42 -17.72
N PHE A 308 -16.07 -0.13 -18.28
CA PHE A 308 -14.75 0.11 -17.72
C PHE A 308 -14.29 1.56 -17.92
N ARG A 309 -14.59 2.19 -19.06
CA ARG A 309 -14.30 3.62 -19.28
C ARG A 309 -15.05 4.52 -18.29
N ARG A 310 -16.34 4.22 -18.04
CA ARG A 310 -17.14 4.95 -17.06
C ARG A 310 -16.60 4.74 -15.64
N THR A 311 -16.14 3.54 -15.30
CA THR A 311 -15.47 3.26 -14.01
C THR A 311 -14.23 4.10 -13.86
N ILE A 312 -13.36 4.14 -14.87
CA ILE A 312 -12.12 4.94 -14.85
C ILE A 312 -12.42 6.42 -14.65
N ARG A 313 -13.36 6.96 -15.42
CA ARG A 313 -13.75 8.39 -15.32
C ARG A 313 -14.30 8.72 -13.93
N LEU A 314 -15.20 7.89 -13.42
CA LEU A 314 -15.81 8.12 -12.11
C LEU A 314 -14.78 7.99 -10.98
N SER A 315 -13.89 7.01 -11.05
CA SER A 315 -12.78 6.85 -10.09
C SER A 315 -11.82 8.03 -10.12
N ALA A 316 -11.48 8.53 -11.31
CA ALA A 316 -10.60 9.70 -11.45
C ALA A 316 -11.24 10.96 -10.84
N VAL A 317 -12.52 11.21 -11.12
CA VAL A 317 -13.26 12.34 -10.54
C VAL A 317 -13.33 12.21 -9.02
N THR A 318 -13.65 11.03 -8.50
CA THR A 318 -13.73 10.79 -7.05
C THR A 318 -12.37 10.98 -6.38
N ALA A 319 -11.29 10.43 -6.97
CA ALA A 319 -9.94 10.59 -6.45
C ALA A 319 -9.50 12.06 -6.42
N ILE A 320 -9.72 12.79 -7.51
CA ILE A 320 -9.41 14.23 -7.58
C ILE A 320 -10.22 15.01 -6.54
N ALA A 321 -11.51 14.71 -6.37
CA ALA A 321 -12.34 15.38 -5.37
C ALA A 321 -11.82 15.16 -3.94
N ILE A 322 -11.47 13.91 -3.57
CA ILE A 322 -10.89 13.59 -2.27
C ILE A 322 -9.56 14.33 -2.08
N MET A 323 -8.71 14.35 -3.13
CA MET A 323 -7.42 15.02 -3.08
C MET A 323 -7.55 16.55 -3.00
N CYS A 324 -8.58 17.14 -3.62
CA CYS A 324 -8.89 18.57 -3.45
C CYS A 324 -9.27 18.90 -2.00
N VAL A 325 -9.97 18.01 -1.32
CA VAL A 325 -10.24 18.17 0.13
C VAL A 325 -8.92 18.15 0.92
N GLY A 326 -8.02 17.23 0.60
CA GLY A 326 -6.67 17.18 1.21
C GLY A 326 -5.86 18.46 0.94
N LEU A 327 -5.89 18.97 -0.28
CA LEU A 327 -5.28 20.25 -0.64
C LEU A 327 -5.87 21.39 0.20
N ALA A 328 -7.20 21.46 0.33
CA ALA A 328 -7.86 22.49 1.13
C ALA A 328 -7.39 22.47 2.59
N PHE A 329 -7.22 21.29 3.20
CA PHE A 329 -6.67 21.19 4.56
C PHE A 329 -5.23 21.72 4.63
N PHE A 330 -4.39 21.41 3.67
CA PHE A 330 -3.00 21.85 3.64
C PHE A 330 -2.85 23.36 3.37
N GLU A 331 -3.78 23.96 2.63
CA GLU A 331 -3.78 25.39 2.35
C GLU A 331 -4.37 26.24 3.51
N ILE A 332 -5.49 25.77 4.08
CA ILE A 332 -6.27 26.57 5.05
C ILE A 332 -5.70 26.44 6.46
N ILE A 333 -5.35 25.23 6.89
CA ILE A 333 -4.96 24.94 8.29
C ILE A 333 -3.60 24.23 8.45
N PRO A 334 -2.56 24.57 7.67
CA PRO A 334 -1.28 23.86 7.77
C PRO A 334 -0.66 23.95 9.16
N GLY A 335 -0.78 25.09 9.83
CA GLY A 335 -0.27 25.28 11.18
C GLY A 335 -0.97 24.42 12.23
N THR A 336 -2.27 24.24 12.12
CA THR A 336 -3.05 23.35 13.01
C THR A 336 -2.66 21.90 12.82
N LEU A 337 -2.48 21.48 11.57
CA LEU A 337 -2.03 20.11 11.24
C LEU A 337 -0.63 19.82 11.80
N LEU A 338 0.29 20.75 11.65
CA LEU A 338 1.64 20.64 12.23
C LEU A 338 1.61 20.68 13.75
N GLY A 339 0.67 21.42 14.34
CA GLY A 339 0.47 21.50 15.79
C GLY A 339 0.25 20.14 16.47
N LEU A 340 -0.23 19.13 15.74
CA LEU A 340 -0.39 17.75 16.23
C LEU A 340 0.95 17.07 16.58
N PHE A 341 2.07 17.61 16.07
CA PHE A 341 3.42 17.04 16.26
C PHE A 341 4.27 17.82 17.25
N SER A 342 3.66 18.73 18.05
CA SER A 342 4.39 19.58 19.01
C SER A 342 5.58 20.31 18.37
N PRO A 343 5.36 21.09 17.29
CA PRO A 343 6.42 21.65 16.47
C PRO A 343 7.18 22.78 17.18
N SER A 344 8.46 22.95 16.85
CA SER A 344 9.21 24.16 17.15
C SER A 344 8.74 25.34 16.26
N GLU A 345 9.07 26.57 16.62
CA GLU A 345 8.80 27.76 15.79
C GLU A 345 9.38 27.61 14.37
N GLU A 346 10.60 27.10 14.27
CA GLU A 346 11.27 26.84 13.00
C GLU A 346 10.51 25.78 12.17
N MET A 347 10.10 24.68 12.79
CA MET A 347 9.31 23.63 12.14
C MET A 347 7.96 24.17 11.65
N LEU A 348 7.29 25.06 12.39
CA LEU A 348 6.05 25.69 11.96
C LEU A 348 6.24 26.58 10.74
N THR A 349 7.29 27.40 10.73
CA THR A 349 7.59 28.33 9.62
C THR A 349 7.90 27.57 8.35
N ILE A 350 8.81 26.60 8.41
CA ILE A 350 9.18 25.76 7.27
C ILE A 350 7.99 24.92 6.83
N GLY A 351 7.29 24.32 7.77
CA GLY A 351 6.21 23.38 7.50
C GLY A 351 4.99 24.02 6.85
N ARG A 352 4.61 25.22 7.22
CA ARG A 352 3.51 25.95 6.56
C ARG A 352 3.77 26.15 5.07
N THR A 353 4.97 26.58 4.71
CA THR A 353 5.37 26.74 3.32
C THR A 353 5.44 25.39 2.59
N ALA A 354 6.07 24.42 3.21
CA ALA A 354 6.22 23.07 2.64
C ALA A 354 4.87 22.40 2.37
N LEU A 355 3.95 22.39 3.34
CA LEU A 355 2.63 21.77 3.19
C LEU A 355 1.81 22.42 2.08
N ARG A 356 1.83 23.75 1.97
CA ARG A 356 1.13 24.47 0.91
C ARG A 356 1.68 24.13 -0.46
N ILE A 357 2.99 24.16 -0.65
CA ILE A 357 3.62 23.86 -1.94
C ILE A 357 3.36 22.40 -2.34
N ILE A 358 3.59 21.46 -1.42
CA ILE A 358 3.39 20.04 -1.70
C ILE A 358 1.90 19.72 -1.89
N GLY A 359 1.01 20.34 -1.13
CA GLY A 359 -0.44 20.18 -1.26
C GLY A 359 -0.97 20.43 -2.67
N LEU A 360 -0.35 21.34 -3.44
CA LEU A 360 -0.72 21.62 -4.83
C LEU A 360 -0.63 20.37 -5.74
N THR A 361 0.18 19.38 -5.35
CA THR A 361 0.33 18.14 -6.10
C THR A 361 -0.84 17.19 -5.94
N PHE A 362 -1.63 17.30 -4.89
CA PHE A 362 -2.64 16.31 -4.52
C PHE A 362 -3.67 16.01 -5.61
N PRO A 363 -4.35 16.99 -6.23
CA PRO A 363 -5.29 16.70 -7.31
C PRO A 363 -4.63 15.98 -8.49
N LEU A 364 -3.40 16.37 -8.84
CA LEU A 364 -2.63 15.73 -9.91
C LEU A 364 -2.26 14.29 -9.55
N ALA A 365 -1.82 14.07 -8.31
CA ALA A 365 -1.50 12.75 -7.77
C ALA A 365 -2.73 11.82 -7.79
N GLY A 366 -3.92 12.33 -7.48
CA GLY A 366 -5.17 11.56 -7.56
C GLY A 366 -5.39 10.96 -8.96
N PHE A 367 -5.21 11.75 -10.01
CA PHE A 367 -5.28 11.27 -11.39
C PHE A 367 -4.18 10.26 -11.73
N CYS A 368 -2.94 10.54 -11.32
CA CYS A 368 -1.80 9.64 -11.59
C CYS A 368 -1.96 8.28 -10.92
N ILE A 369 -2.45 8.25 -9.67
CA ILE A 369 -2.68 7.00 -8.91
C ILE A 369 -3.78 6.17 -9.58
N VAL A 370 -4.89 6.78 -9.98
CA VAL A 370 -5.96 6.09 -10.70
C VAL A 370 -5.44 5.54 -12.04
N SER A 371 -4.67 6.33 -12.80
CA SER A 371 -4.06 5.88 -14.06
C SER A 371 -3.14 4.67 -13.86
N GLY A 372 -2.32 4.68 -12.80
CA GLY A 372 -1.47 3.56 -12.42
C GLY A 372 -2.26 2.27 -12.16
N SER A 373 -3.40 2.38 -11.48
CA SER A 373 -4.29 1.24 -11.23
C SER A 373 -4.97 0.73 -12.49
N VAL A 374 -5.29 1.62 -13.44
CA VAL A 374 -5.80 1.23 -14.76
C VAL A 374 -4.78 0.41 -15.52
N PHE A 375 -3.50 0.81 -15.51
CA PHE A 375 -2.43 0.04 -16.15
C PHE A 375 -2.30 -1.36 -15.57
N GLN A 376 -2.41 -1.50 -14.24
CA GLN A 376 -2.41 -2.81 -13.57
C GLN A 376 -3.63 -3.65 -13.98
N ALA A 377 -4.82 -3.06 -13.98
CA ALA A 377 -6.08 -3.73 -14.30
C ALA A 377 -6.14 -4.22 -15.76
N LEU A 378 -5.56 -3.47 -16.69
CA LEU A 378 -5.55 -3.79 -18.12
C LEU A 378 -4.30 -4.58 -18.58
N GLY A 379 -3.43 -4.98 -17.65
CA GLY A 379 -2.26 -5.81 -17.92
C GLY A 379 -1.09 -5.07 -18.58
N THR A 380 -0.97 -3.77 -18.36
CA THR A 380 0.14 -2.92 -18.80
C THR A 380 0.87 -2.24 -17.64
N PRO A 381 1.24 -2.97 -16.57
CA PRO A 381 1.77 -2.39 -15.32
C PRO A 381 3.14 -1.74 -15.50
N PHE A 382 3.85 -2.05 -16.57
CA PHE A 382 5.13 -1.45 -16.91
C PHE A 382 5.02 0.08 -17.06
N TYR A 383 3.89 0.59 -17.54
CA TYR A 383 3.64 2.04 -17.59
C TYR A 383 3.55 2.65 -16.17
N SER A 384 2.92 1.95 -15.22
CA SER A 384 2.91 2.40 -13.82
C SER A 384 4.32 2.48 -13.24
N LEU A 385 5.15 1.49 -13.54
CA LEU A 385 6.55 1.45 -13.10
C LEU A 385 7.35 2.61 -13.69
N ILE A 386 7.25 2.84 -14.99
CA ILE A 386 7.94 3.96 -15.65
C ILE A 386 7.54 5.29 -15.02
N VAL A 387 6.24 5.54 -14.85
CA VAL A 387 5.75 6.78 -14.23
C VAL A 387 6.30 6.94 -12.82
N SER A 388 6.31 5.88 -12.00
CA SER A 388 6.83 5.92 -10.62
C SER A 388 8.33 6.18 -10.57
N VAL A 389 9.12 5.50 -11.41
CA VAL A 389 10.58 5.70 -11.48
C VAL A 389 10.90 7.12 -11.97
N CYS A 390 10.26 7.56 -13.05
CA CYS A 390 10.46 8.90 -13.58
C CYS A 390 10.12 9.97 -12.54
N ARG A 391 8.95 9.85 -11.89
CA ARG A 391 8.51 10.81 -10.88
C ARG A 391 9.48 10.90 -9.71
N GLN A 392 9.83 9.79 -9.10
CA GLN A 392 10.52 9.78 -7.80
C GLN A 392 12.05 9.82 -7.93
N ILE A 393 12.62 9.07 -8.87
CA ILE A 393 14.07 8.93 -9.00
C ILE A 393 14.64 9.86 -10.07
N CYS A 394 13.99 9.93 -11.25
CA CYS A 394 14.55 10.70 -12.37
C CYS A 394 14.24 12.20 -12.31
N VAL A 395 13.16 12.60 -11.65
CA VAL A 395 12.73 14.01 -11.58
C VAL A 395 12.81 14.54 -10.16
N LEU A 396 12.08 13.96 -9.19
CA LEU A 396 11.98 14.52 -7.85
C LEU A 396 13.34 14.69 -7.17
N LEU A 397 14.13 13.63 -7.06
CA LEU A 397 15.43 13.68 -6.40
C LEU A 397 16.45 14.57 -7.13
N PRO A 398 16.65 14.47 -8.46
CA PRO A 398 17.56 15.37 -9.17
C PRO A 398 17.14 16.82 -9.10
N VAL A 399 15.85 17.14 -9.25
CA VAL A 399 15.34 18.51 -9.17
C VAL A 399 15.49 19.05 -7.74
N ALA A 400 15.17 18.25 -6.72
CA ALA A 400 15.38 18.64 -5.32
C ALA A 400 16.85 18.93 -5.02
N TYR A 401 17.76 18.08 -5.53
CA TYR A 401 19.20 18.31 -5.39
C TYR A 401 19.65 19.60 -6.09
N LEU A 402 19.25 19.82 -7.34
CA LEU A 402 19.59 21.05 -8.08
C LEU A 402 19.05 22.29 -7.39
N LEU A 403 17.81 22.26 -6.90
CA LEU A 403 17.22 23.39 -6.16
C LEU A 403 17.88 23.58 -4.80
N SER A 404 18.42 22.54 -4.17
CA SER A 404 19.16 22.67 -2.91
C SER A 404 20.47 23.44 -3.08
N LEU A 405 21.08 23.41 -4.25
CA LEU A 405 22.31 24.16 -4.57
C LEU A 405 22.09 25.69 -4.54
N THR A 406 20.86 26.16 -4.62
CA THR A 406 20.51 27.57 -4.47
C THR A 406 20.63 28.09 -3.03
N GLY A 407 20.79 27.18 -2.05
CA GLY A 407 20.81 27.52 -0.62
C GLY A 407 19.43 27.92 -0.03
N ARG A 408 18.35 27.84 -0.82
CA ARG A 408 16.99 28.19 -0.40
C ARG A 408 16.12 26.98 -0.23
N LEU A 409 15.80 26.63 1.03
CA LEU A 409 14.98 25.47 1.35
C LEU A 409 13.58 25.54 0.72
N GLU A 410 12.97 26.71 0.64
CA GLU A 410 11.64 26.89 0.04
C GLU A 410 11.57 26.38 -1.40
N LEU A 411 12.65 26.56 -2.18
CA LEU A 411 12.70 26.11 -3.56
C LEU A 411 12.75 24.58 -3.65
N VAL A 412 13.35 23.91 -2.68
CA VAL A 412 13.44 22.44 -2.68
C VAL A 412 12.05 21.79 -2.68
N TRP A 413 11.07 22.38 -1.99
CA TRP A 413 9.69 21.86 -1.96
C TRP A 413 9.03 21.90 -3.34
N TRP A 414 9.42 22.80 -4.23
CA TRP A 414 8.90 22.88 -5.59
C TRP A 414 9.29 21.68 -6.45
N SER A 415 10.24 20.86 -6.03
CA SER A 415 10.56 19.59 -6.69
C SER A 415 9.35 18.66 -6.76
N PHE A 416 8.45 18.69 -5.78
CA PHE A 416 7.23 17.88 -5.77
C PHE A 416 6.24 18.28 -6.88
N PRO A 417 5.81 19.54 -7.02
CA PRO A 417 4.98 19.96 -8.13
C PRO A 417 5.60 19.70 -9.50
N ILE A 418 6.90 19.92 -9.67
CA ILE A 418 7.60 19.66 -10.93
C ILE A 418 7.54 18.16 -11.28
N ALA A 419 7.86 17.30 -10.32
CA ALA A 419 7.80 15.85 -10.51
C ALA A 419 6.38 15.37 -10.82
N GLU A 420 5.37 15.94 -10.17
CA GLU A 420 3.99 15.57 -10.38
C GLU A 420 3.45 16.01 -11.75
N LEU A 421 3.88 17.15 -12.27
CA LEU A 421 3.56 17.58 -13.65
C LEU A 421 4.12 16.62 -14.71
N VAL A 422 5.35 16.15 -14.51
CA VAL A 422 5.94 15.14 -15.39
C VAL A 422 5.16 13.83 -15.29
N SER A 423 4.84 13.40 -14.07
CA SER A 423 4.01 12.22 -13.80
C SER A 423 2.64 12.30 -14.46
N LEU A 424 1.97 13.45 -14.35
CA LEU A 424 0.68 13.72 -15.01
C LEU A 424 0.77 13.58 -16.53
N THR A 425 1.79 14.18 -17.12
CA THR A 425 2.00 14.15 -18.59
C THR A 425 2.21 12.71 -19.06
N LEU A 426 3.12 11.96 -18.42
CA LEU A 426 3.38 10.56 -18.76
C LEU A 426 2.14 9.69 -18.54
N SER A 427 1.45 9.87 -17.42
CA SER A 427 0.22 9.12 -17.10
C SER A 427 -0.87 9.38 -18.16
N ALA A 428 -1.07 10.62 -18.58
CA ALA A 428 -2.05 10.98 -19.60
C ALA A 428 -1.71 10.35 -20.97
N ILE A 429 -0.45 10.38 -21.37
CA ILE A 429 0.02 9.77 -22.63
C ILE A 429 -0.20 8.25 -22.59
N PHE A 430 0.26 7.59 -21.53
CA PHE A 430 0.16 6.14 -21.40
C PHE A 430 -1.28 5.68 -21.24
N LEU A 431 -2.12 6.46 -20.51
CA LEU A 431 -3.53 6.16 -20.37
C LEU A 431 -4.25 6.17 -21.71
N ARG A 432 -4.00 7.20 -22.54
CA ARG A 432 -4.58 7.27 -23.90
C ARG A 432 -4.15 6.08 -24.76
N ARG A 433 -2.87 5.70 -24.73
CA ARG A 433 -2.34 4.52 -25.46
C ARG A 433 -3.00 3.22 -24.98
N THR A 434 -3.06 3.03 -23.66
CA THR A 434 -3.66 1.82 -23.05
C THR A 434 -5.13 1.69 -23.36
N LEU A 435 -5.90 2.78 -23.27
CA LEU A 435 -7.33 2.77 -23.56
C LEU A 435 -7.61 2.53 -25.06
N ARG A 436 -6.78 3.08 -25.94
CA ARG A 436 -6.87 2.83 -27.38
C ARG A 436 -6.61 1.36 -27.71
N ALA A 437 -5.50 0.82 -27.22
CA ALA A 437 -5.15 -0.59 -27.42
C ALA A 437 -6.21 -1.56 -26.83
N ALA A 438 -6.75 -1.25 -25.66
CA ALA A 438 -7.83 -2.02 -25.04
C ALA A 438 -9.11 -2.01 -25.89
N SER A 439 -9.45 -0.86 -26.48
CA SER A 439 -10.64 -0.72 -27.34
C SER A 439 -10.48 -1.47 -28.66
N GLU A 440 -9.30 -1.39 -29.28
CA GLU A 440 -8.97 -2.10 -30.54
C GLU A 440 -9.06 -3.63 -30.34
N ARG A 441 -8.54 -4.15 -29.22
CA ARG A 441 -8.64 -5.58 -28.87
C ARG A 441 -10.09 -6.05 -28.67
N LEU A 442 -10.94 -5.19 -28.11
CA LEU A 442 -12.34 -5.52 -27.87
C LEU A 442 -13.20 -5.45 -29.15
N SER A 443 -12.82 -4.62 -30.13
CA SER A 443 -13.51 -4.57 -31.42
C SER A 443 -13.16 -5.75 -32.36
N GLN A 444 -12.11 -6.51 -32.03
CA GLN A 444 -11.68 -7.69 -32.76
C GLN A 444 -12.24 -9.01 -32.17
N LYS A 445 -12.85 -8.97 -31.00
CA LYS A 445 -13.59 -10.08 -30.37
C LYS A 445 -15.09 -9.99 -30.67
#